data_00613fcee4fd30b71d1ef3113d5954ad
#
_entry.id   00613fcee4fd30b71d1ef3113d5954ad
#
_cell.length_a   1.000
_cell.length_b   1.000
_cell.length_c   1.000
_cell.angle_alpha   90.00
_cell.angle_beta   90.00
_cell.angle_gamma   90.00
#
_symmetry.space_group_name_H-M   'P 1'
#
loop_
_entity.id
_entity.type
_entity.pdbx_description
1 polymer ?
#
loop_
_entity_poly.entity_id
_entity_poly.type
_entity_poly.pdbx_seq_one_letter_code
_entity_poly.pdbx_strand_id
1 'polypeptide(L)'
;MPDIQLRFHRDMLVLSSPIAPVLARQGFELDGDVEYATLMEPEAVEDALRLNLMAGVQCLVTETAGMTPARLAHRGMAERLPELARAAVSCAAKLRPQHVLVELGPCGLPLDASSKASLNENRDQYARAARAFEGLSLDGFFLNGFSSPSDLKCALMGLRQVSGLPVFASVNVGVDGMLADGRHGFDEALDGMAEFEASVAGFCTQAPVERACELARQAAKLPLPVLAQLDVVEHNPR
;
A
#
# COMPACT_ATOMS: atom_id res chain seq x y z
N MET A 1 13.43 -10.63 -14.00
CA MET A 1 12.40 -11.43 -13.28
C MET A 1 11.20 -11.60 -14.20
N PRO A 2 10.39 -12.64 -14.05
CA PRO A 2 9.13 -12.70 -14.81
C PRO A 2 8.24 -11.54 -14.41
N ASP A 3 7.52 -10.97 -15.36
CA ASP A 3 6.54 -9.90 -15.11
C ASP A 3 5.50 -10.39 -14.10
N ILE A 4 5.26 -9.63 -13.04
CA ILE A 4 4.31 -9.99 -11.99
C ILE A 4 2.88 -10.16 -12.56
N GLN A 5 2.52 -9.41 -13.59
CA GLN A 5 1.21 -9.50 -14.25
C GLN A 5 0.95 -10.88 -14.87
N LEU A 6 1.98 -11.55 -15.36
CA LEU A 6 1.86 -12.89 -15.93
C LEU A 6 1.49 -13.95 -14.88
N ARG A 7 1.61 -13.60 -13.59
CA ARG A 7 1.33 -14.50 -12.47
C ARG A 7 -0.09 -14.34 -11.92
N PHE A 8 -0.75 -13.21 -12.16
CA PHE A 8 -2.02 -12.85 -11.52
C PHE A 8 -3.15 -13.89 -11.67
N HIS A 9 -3.17 -14.65 -12.76
CA HIS A 9 -4.19 -15.68 -13.01
C HIS A 9 -3.64 -17.12 -12.92
N ARG A 10 -2.41 -17.29 -12.43
CA ARG A 10 -1.75 -18.60 -12.36
C ARG A 10 -1.34 -18.97 -10.94
N ASP A 11 -0.89 -17.98 -10.18
CA ASP A 11 -0.26 -18.20 -8.88
C ASP A 11 -1.02 -17.45 -7.80
N MET A 12 -1.05 -18.05 -6.61
CA MET A 12 -1.37 -17.31 -5.39
C MET A 12 -0.08 -16.65 -4.89
N LEU A 13 -0.03 -15.31 -4.94
CA LEU A 13 1.10 -14.53 -4.47
C LEU A 13 0.87 -14.09 -3.02
N VAL A 14 1.89 -14.25 -2.19
CA VAL A 14 1.87 -13.79 -0.80
C VAL A 14 2.71 -12.53 -0.70
N LEU A 15 2.08 -11.44 -0.25
CA LEU A 15 2.74 -10.17 0.05
C LEU A 15 3.30 -10.20 1.47
N SER A 16 4.39 -9.46 1.71
CA SER A 16 4.91 -9.31 3.06
C SER A 16 3.93 -8.56 3.96
N SER A 17 3.91 -8.92 5.23
CA SER A 17 3.26 -8.13 6.27
C SER A 17 4.03 -6.82 6.51
N PRO A 18 3.36 -5.78 7.06
CA PRO A 18 4.02 -4.55 7.49
C PRO A 18 5.16 -4.84 8.47
N ILE A 19 6.31 -4.20 8.30
CA ILE A 19 7.45 -4.36 9.21
C ILE A 19 7.46 -3.34 10.34
N ALA A 20 6.64 -2.30 10.27
CA ALA A 20 6.52 -1.29 11.32
C ALA A 20 6.35 -1.87 12.73
N PRO A 21 5.51 -2.90 12.98
CA PRO A 21 5.42 -3.51 14.30
C PRO A 21 6.71 -4.22 14.75
N VAL A 22 7.52 -4.72 13.81
CA VAL A 22 8.82 -5.34 14.12
C VAL A 22 9.81 -4.26 14.53
N LEU A 23 9.87 -3.15 13.78
CA LEU A 23 10.74 -2.01 14.08
C LEU A 23 10.36 -1.36 15.42
N ALA A 24 9.05 -1.24 15.74
CA ALA A 24 8.59 -0.72 17.01
C ALA A 24 9.11 -1.54 18.21
N ARG A 25 9.17 -2.86 18.09
CA ARG A 25 9.76 -3.74 19.12
C ARG A 25 11.26 -3.51 19.29
N GLN A 26 11.93 -2.95 18.30
CA GLN A 26 13.34 -2.57 18.34
C GLN A 26 13.56 -1.13 18.85
N GLY A 27 12.48 -0.40 19.18
CA GLY A 27 12.54 0.93 19.78
C GLY A 27 12.32 2.08 18.79
N PHE A 28 11.91 1.80 17.54
CA PHE A 28 11.51 2.85 16.59
C PHE A 28 10.13 3.40 16.93
N GLU A 29 9.97 4.71 16.85
CA GLU A 29 8.66 5.36 16.99
C GLU A 29 7.86 5.19 15.67
N LEU A 30 6.64 4.61 15.76
CA LEU A 30 5.81 4.35 14.58
C LEU A 30 5.35 5.64 13.89
N ASP A 31 5.16 6.71 14.67
CA ASP A 31 4.72 8.01 14.17
C ASP A 31 5.89 8.83 13.63
N GLY A 32 6.70 8.28 12.72
CA GLY A 32 7.63 9.09 11.99
C GLY A 32 9.01 8.58 11.73
N ASP A 33 9.38 7.55 12.40
CA ASP A 33 10.72 7.03 12.22
C ASP A 33 10.76 5.90 11.19
N VAL A 34 9.60 5.32 10.84
CA VAL A 34 9.56 4.08 10.06
C VAL A 34 10.07 4.30 8.64
N GLU A 35 9.57 5.34 7.94
CA GLU A 35 10.07 5.67 6.61
C GLU A 35 11.52 6.15 6.66
N TYR A 36 11.91 6.77 7.79
CA TYR A 36 13.26 7.28 7.99
C TYR A 36 14.25 6.18 8.40
N ALA A 37 13.74 5.09 8.99
CA ALA A 37 14.55 3.92 9.38
C ALA A 37 15.36 3.36 8.21
N THR A 38 14.85 3.43 6.97
CA THR A 38 15.58 2.99 5.78
C THR A 38 16.89 3.75 5.53
N LEU A 39 17.02 4.97 6.05
CA LEU A 39 18.24 5.76 5.96
C LEU A 39 19.12 5.63 7.19
N MET A 40 18.52 5.59 8.38
CA MET A 40 19.26 5.61 9.64
C MET A 40 19.73 4.23 10.06
N GLU A 41 18.90 3.21 9.85
CA GLU A 41 19.11 1.84 10.31
C GLU A 41 18.69 0.84 9.21
N PRO A 42 19.31 0.92 8.00
CA PRO A 42 18.92 0.07 6.88
C PRO A 42 19.04 -1.43 7.20
N GLU A 43 19.97 -1.83 8.07
CA GLU A 43 20.15 -3.23 8.50
C GLU A 43 18.94 -3.72 9.29
N ALA A 44 18.35 -2.90 10.17
CA ALA A 44 17.16 -3.26 10.92
C ALA A 44 15.95 -3.48 9.99
N VAL A 45 15.82 -2.62 8.97
CA VAL A 45 14.78 -2.75 7.93
C VAL A 45 15.00 -4.01 7.10
N GLU A 46 16.23 -4.27 6.65
CA GLU A 46 16.59 -5.47 5.89
C GLU A 46 16.32 -6.75 6.71
N ASP A 47 16.63 -6.76 7.99
CA ASP A 47 16.39 -7.91 8.86
C ASP A 47 14.89 -8.16 9.07
N ALA A 48 14.10 -7.11 9.26
CA ALA A 48 12.64 -7.22 9.37
C ALA A 48 12.00 -7.74 8.05
N LEU A 49 12.46 -7.27 6.89
CA LEU A 49 12.02 -7.77 5.59
C LEU A 49 12.47 -9.22 5.35
N ARG A 50 13.66 -9.61 5.81
CA ARG A 50 14.18 -10.97 5.69
C ARG A 50 13.30 -11.99 6.40
N LEU A 51 12.72 -11.64 7.55
CA LEU A 51 11.77 -12.51 8.26
C LEU A 51 10.57 -12.89 7.38
N ASN A 52 10.05 -11.96 6.59
CA ASN A 52 8.97 -12.23 5.64
C ASN A 52 9.41 -13.21 4.55
N LEU A 53 10.62 -13.06 3.99
CA LEU A 53 11.16 -14.01 3.01
C LEU A 53 11.35 -15.40 3.58
N MET A 54 11.84 -15.51 4.81
CA MET A 54 11.98 -16.79 5.51
C MET A 54 10.63 -17.48 5.74
N ALA A 55 9.56 -16.70 5.88
CA ALA A 55 8.18 -17.21 5.95
C ALA A 55 7.59 -17.62 4.59
N GLY A 56 8.35 -17.46 3.48
CA GLY A 56 7.92 -17.90 2.14
C GLY A 56 7.19 -16.87 1.31
N VAL A 57 7.25 -15.58 1.68
CA VAL A 57 6.69 -14.46 0.92
C VAL A 57 7.36 -14.33 -0.46
N GLN A 58 6.58 -14.10 -1.51
CA GLN A 58 7.08 -13.87 -2.85
C GLN A 58 7.23 -12.38 -3.20
N CYS A 59 6.35 -11.53 -2.65
CA CYS A 59 6.34 -10.10 -2.91
C CYS A 59 6.73 -9.33 -1.66
N LEU A 60 7.92 -8.73 -1.63
CA LEU A 60 8.26 -7.79 -0.56
C LEU A 60 7.61 -6.44 -0.83
N VAL A 61 6.94 -5.92 0.19
CA VAL A 61 6.37 -4.57 0.22
C VAL A 61 7.33 -3.67 0.99
N THR A 62 7.69 -2.53 0.42
CA THR A 62 8.58 -1.56 1.07
C THR A 62 7.85 -0.81 2.18
N GLU A 63 8.57 -0.34 3.17
CA GLU A 63 8.01 0.52 4.24
C GLU A 63 7.99 1.98 3.78
N THR A 64 7.03 2.30 2.92
CA THR A 64 6.93 3.60 2.24
C THR A 64 5.51 4.20 2.26
N ALA A 65 4.63 3.67 3.12
CA ALA A 65 3.24 4.11 3.22
C ALA A 65 3.08 5.61 3.44
N GLY A 66 3.99 6.24 4.19
CA GLY A 66 4.01 7.67 4.48
C GLY A 66 4.78 8.52 3.47
N MET A 67 5.33 7.97 2.40
CA MET A 67 6.20 8.69 1.47
C MET A 67 5.44 9.52 0.43
N THR A 68 4.50 10.35 0.87
CA THR A 68 3.94 11.44 0.06
C THR A 68 4.55 12.79 0.48
N PRO A 69 4.68 13.76 -0.44
CA PRO A 69 5.24 15.07 -0.09
C PRO A 69 4.53 15.73 1.10
N ALA A 70 3.19 15.64 1.17
CA ALA A 70 2.42 16.24 2.26
C ALA A 70 2.77 15.60 3.61
N ARG A 71 2.81 14.27 3.71
CA ARG A 71 3.17 13.58 4.96
C ARG A 71 4.60 13.87 5.37
N LEU A 72 5.53 13.82 4.43
CA LEU A 72 6.94 14.12 4.70
C LEU A 72 7.16 15.59 5.08
N ALA A 73 6.35 16.54 4.55
CA ALA A 73 6.44 17.94 4.89
C ALA A 73 6.17 18.21 6.38
N HIS A 74 5.25 17.47 7.01
CA HIS A 74 4.99 17.59 8.46
C HIS A 74 6.22 17.30 9.32
N ARG A 75 7.25 16.69 8.75
CA ARG A 75 8.52 16.30 9.39
C ARG A 75 9.72 17.02 8.81
N GLY A 76 9.50 18.00 7.91
CA GLY A 76 10.58 18.72 7.22
C GLY A 76 11.38 17.84 6.26
N MET A 77 10.84 16.70 5.81
CA MET A 77 11.56 15.73 4.97
C MET A 77 11.08 15.67 3.51
N ALA A 78 10.19 16.56 3.07
CA ALA A 78 9.63 16.52 1.72
C ALA A 78 10.70 16.50 0.62
N GLU A 79 11.78 17.26 0.79
CA GLU A 79 12.89 17.34 -0.16
C GLU A 79 13.74 16.04 -0.20
N ARG A 80 13.65 15.22 0.82
CA ARG A 80 14.38 13.94 0.91
C ARG A 80 13.62 12.76 0.29
N LEU A 81 12.41 12.97 -0.22
CA LEU A 81 11.60 11.91 -0.81
C LEU A 81 12.36 11.03 -1.83
N PRO A 82 13.16 11.57 -2.80
CA PRO A 82 13.90 10.72 -3.72
C PRO A 82 15.01 9.89 -3.05
N GLU A 83 15.58 10.38 -1.97
CA GLU A 83 16.61 9.67 -1.19
C GLU A 83 15.97 8.51 -0.40
N LEU A 84 14.85 8.78 0.29
CA LEU A 84 14.06 7.79 1.01
C LEU A 84 13.55 6.69 0.09
N ALA A 85 13.02 7.05 -1.09
CA ALA A 85 12.53 6.09 -2.08
C ALA A 85 13.65 5.14 -2.54
N ARG A 86 14.83 5.66 -2.85
CA ARG A 86 15.99 4.82 -3.23
C ARG A 86 16.43 3.90 -2.09
N ALA A 87 16.49 4.40 -0.88
CA ALA A 87 16.87 3.60 0.29
C ALA A 87 15.90 2.44 0.52
N ALA A 88 14.60 2.73 0.54
CA ALA A 88 13.57 1.72 0.77
C ALA A 88 13.56 0.61 -0.30
N VAL A 89 13.61 0.98 -1.58
CA VAL A 89 13.69 0.00 -2.67
C VAL A 89 15.00 -0.78 -2.61
N SER A 90 16.13 -0.14 -2.26
CA SER A 90 17.42 -0.81 -2.11
C SER A 90 17.40 -1.86 -1.00
N CYS A 91 16.83 -1.55 0.18
CA CYS A 91 16.70 -2.51 1.28
C CYS A 91 15.93 -3.77 0.83
N ALA A 92 14.81 -3.61 0.13
CA ALA A 92 14.03 -4.73 -0.37
C ALA A 92 14.78 -5.50 -1.48
N ALA A 93 15.36 -4.80 -2.46
CA ALA A 93 16.00 -5.42 -3.62
C ALA A 93 17.27 -6.22 -3.27
N LYS A 94 18.05 -5.80 -2.25
CA LYS A 94 19.23 -6.52 -1.75
C LYS A 94 18.89 -7.94 -1.31
N LEU A 95 17.69 -8.18 -0.81
CA LEU A 95 17.23 -9.48 -0.34
C LEU A 95 16.84 -10.42 -1.48
N ARG A 96 16.80 -9.93 -2.72
CA ARG A 96 16.48 -10.69 -3.93
C ARG A 96 15.13 -11.42 -3.85
N PRO A 97 14.02 -10.76 -3.47
CA PRO A 97 12.70 -11.36 -3.52
C PRO A 97 12.31 -11.67 -4.96
N GLN A 98 11.19 -12.39 -5.14
CA GLN A 98 10.65 -12.58 -6.48
C GLN A 98 10.07 -11.28 -7.06
N HIS A 99 9.47 -10.43 -6.20
CA HIS A 99 8.91 -9.13 -6.57
C HIS A 99 9.10 -8.10 -5.47
N VAL A 100 9.21 -6.84 -5.87
CA VAL A 100 9.24 -5.67 -4.97
C VAL A 100 8.05 -4.78 -5.30
N LEU A 101 7.21 -4.49 -4.31
CA LEU A 101 6.10 -3.55 -4.39
C LEU A 101 6.37 -2.33 -3.51
N VAL A 102 6.08 -1.16 -4.03
CA VAL A 102 6.17 0.11 -3.28
C VAL A 102 4.81 0.42 -2.68
N GLU A 103 4.72 0.49 -1.36
CA GLU A 103 3.51 0.87 -0.67
C GLU A 103 3.33 2.40 -0.63
N LEU A 104 2.12 2.86 -0.89
CA LEU A 104 1.68 4.23 -0.65
C LEU A 104 0.33 4.21 0.06
N GLY A 105 0.28 4.87 1.20
CA GLY A 105 -0.95 5.08 1.98
C GLY A 105 -1.62 6.43 1.66
N PRO A 106 -2.71 6.76 2.34
CA PRO A 106 -3.37 8.05 2.24
C PRO A 106 -2.40 9.21 2.44
N CYS A 107 -2.49 10.26 1.59
CA CYS A 107 -1.52 11.36 1.60
C CYS A 107 -1.62 12.28 2.83
N GLY A 108 -2.69 12.16 3.61
CA GLY A 108 -2.89 12.92 4.84
C GLY A 108 -3.43 14.34 4.64
N LEU A 109 -3.66 14.77 3.41
CA LEU A 109 -4.34 16.04 3.15
C LEU A 109 -5.86 15.90 3.33
N PRO A 110 -6.54 16.93 3.85
CA PRO A 110 -7.99 16.97 3.82
C PRO A 110 -8.52 16.84 2.38
N LEU A 111 -9.50 15.97 2.19
CA LEU A 111 -10.13 15.75 0.88
C LEU A 111 -11.58 16.24 0.88
N ASP A 112 -11.85 17.23 0.05
CA ASP A 112 -13.22 17.63 -0.31
C ASP A 112 -13.55 17.12 -1.72
N ALA A 113 -14.36 16.05 -1.77
CA ALA A 113 -14.75 15.41 -3.03
C ALA A 113 -15.57 16.30 -3.95
N SER A 114 -16.16 17.39 -3.44
CA SER A 114 -16.91 18.39 -4.24
C SER A 114 -15.99 19.46 -4.85
N SER A 115 -14.78 19.60 -4.35
CA SER A 115 -13.79 20.60 -4.77
C SER A 115 -12.79 20.03 -5.77
N LYS A 116 -12.86 20.52 -7.02
CA LYS A 116 -11.87 20.15 -8.06
C LYS A 116 -10.43 20.47 -7.64
N ALA A 117 -10.24 21.59 -6.92
CA ALA A 117 -8.91 21.98 -6.44
C ALA A 117 -8.37 20.99 -5.41
N SER A 118 -9.22 20.57 -4.47
CA SER A 118 -8.85 19.55 -3.46
C SER A 118 -8.54 18.20 -4.10
N LEU A 119 -9.36 17.75 -5.06
CA LEU A 119 -9.11 16.51 -5.79
C LEU A 119 -7.78 16.56 -6.56
N ASN A 120 -7.50 17.67 -7.24
CA ASN A 120 -6.25 17.84 -7.97
C ASN A 120 -5.04 17.84 -7.04
N GLU A 121 -5.09 18.56 -5.91
CA GLU A 121 -3.99 18.62 -4.96
C GLU A 121 -3.69 17.23 -4.38
N ASN A 122 -4.73 16.49 -3.96
CA ASN A 122 -4.57 15.13 -3.47
C ASN A 122 -3.98 14.20 -4.55
N ARG A 123 -4.51 14.25 -5.78
CA ARG A 123 -3.95 13.48 -6.91
C ARG A 123 -2.47 13.78 -7.15
N ASP A 124 -2.09 15.06 -7.12
CA ASP A 124 -0.75 15.49 -7.42
C ASP A 124 0.27 15.08 -6.32
N GLN A 125 -0.19 14.80 -5.08
CA GLN A 125 0.64 14.19 -4.04
C GLN A 125 1.15 12.80 -4.50
N TYR A 126 0.26 11.97 -5.02
CA TYR A 126 0.60 10.62 -5.49
C TYR A 126 1.44 10.64 -6.77
N ALA A 127 1.16 11.56 -7.69
CA ALA A 127 2.00 11.75 -8.87
C ALA A 127 3.44 12.16 -8.51
N ARG A 128 3.59 13.06 -7.53
CA ARG A 128 4.92 13.47 -7.03
C ARG A 128 5.62 12.33 -6.29
N ALA A 129 4.88 11.57 -5.48
CA ALA A 129 5.43 10.39 -4.82
C ALA A 129 5.93 9.36 -5.85
N ALA A 130 5.12 9.01 -6.85
CA ALA A 130 5.48 8.04 -7.88
C ALA A 130 6.74 8.42 -8.67
N ARG A 131 6.92 9.71 -8.97
CA ARG A 131 8.14 10.20 -9.65
C ARG A 131 9.42 9.90 -8.88
N ALA A 132 9.37 9.88 -7.56
CA ALA A 132 10.55 9.57 -6.75
C ALA A 132 11.02 8.12 -6.91
N PHE A 133 10.16 7.25 -7.41
CA PHE A 133 10.46 5.84 -7.68
C PHE A 133 10.80 5.55 -9.16
N GLU A 134 10.75 6.55 -10.05
CA GLU A 134 11.11 6.37 -11.46
C GLU A 134 12.56 5.86 -11.61
N GLY A 135 12.74 4.84 -12.45
CA GLY A 135 14.04 4.23 -12.70
C GLY A 135 14.55 3.30 -11.59
N LEU A 136 13.81 3.12 -10.49
CA LEU A 136 14.13 2.13 -9.47
C LEU A 136 13.58 0.75 -9.87
N SER A 137 14.20 -0.30 -9.30
CA SER A 137 13.83 -1.70 -9.60
C SER A 137 12.67 -2.14 -8.72
N LEU A 138 11.44 -1.91 -9.18
CA LEU A 138 10.20 -2.36 -8.54
C LEU A 138 9.26 -2.97 -9.58
N ASP A 139 8.34 -3.84 -9.14
CA ASP A 139 7.40 -4.56 -9.99
C ASP A 139 5.98 -3.97 -9.96
N GLY A 140 5.69 -3.04 -9.03
CA GLY A 140 4.38 -2.41 -8.91
C GLY A 140 4.24 -1.50 -7.71
N PHE A 141 3.09 -0.83 -7.64
CA PHE A 141 2.67 -0.02 -6.50
C PHE A 141 1.58 -0.73 -5.71
N PHE A 142 1.61 -0.55 -4.41
CA PHE A 142 0.58 -1.05 -3.51
C PHE A 142 -0.07 0.12 -2.77
N LEU A 143 -1.29 0.46 -3.16
CA LEU A 143 -2.13 1.45 -2.49
C LEU A 143 -2.85 0.77 -1.32
N ASN A 144 -2.49 1.11 -0.08
CA ASN A 144 -2.96 0.44 1.12
C ASN A 144 -3.48 1.42 2.17
N GLY A 145 -4.46 0.97 2.96
CA GLY A 145 -4.99 1.73 4.09
C GLY A 145 -5.99 2.83 3.73
N PHE A 146 -6.55 2.81 2.53
CA PHE A 146 -7.53 3.81 2.10
C PHE A 146 -8.89 3.58 2.76
N SER A 147 -9.51 4.69 3.16
CA SER A 147 -10.78 4.70 3.90
C SER A 147 -11.95 5.24 3.07
N SER A 148 -11.69 5.85 1.91
CA SER A 148 -12.74 6.39 1.05
C SER A 148 -12.44 6.15 -0.43
N PRO A 149 -13.49 6.00 -1.28
CA PRO A 149 -13.31 5.83 -2.72
C PRO A 149 -12.67 7.05 -3.38
N SER A 150 -12.96 8.25 -2.89
CA SER A 150 -12.45 9.50 -3.47
C SER A 150 -10.93 9.65 -3.27
N ASP A 151 -10.41 9.27 -2.10
CA ASP A 151 -8.97 9.31 -1.85
C ASP A 151 -8.25 8.25 -2.69
N LEU A 152 -8.77 7.01 -2.72
CA LEU A 152 -8.24 5.96 -3.58
C LEU A 152 -8.24 6.35 -5.05
N LYS A 153 -9.31 6.99 -5.54
CA LYS A 153 -9.40 7.54 -6.89
C LYS A 153 -8.27 8.53 -7.16
N CYS A 154 -8.03 9.49 -6.26
CA CYS A 154 -6.92 10.44 -6.40
C CYS A 154 -5.58 9.73 -6.50
N ALA A 155 -5.37 8.70 -5.68
CA ALA A 155 -4.14 7.92 -5.70
C ALA A 155 -3.94 7.16 -7.03
N LEU A 156 -4.95 6.44 -7.49
CA LEU A 156 -4.92 5.73 -8.78
C LEU A 156 -4.65 6.68 -9.94
N MET A 157 -5.39 7.78 -10.02
CA MET A 157 -5.20 8.79 -11.08
C MET A 157 -3.80 9.42 -11.01
N GLY A 158 -3.28 9.69 -9.81
CA GLY A 158 -1.94 10.26 -9.63
C GLY A 158 -0.84 9.31 -10.09
N LEU A 159 -0.93 8.03 -9.70
CA LEU A 159 0.02 7.01 -10.14
C LEU A 159 0.00 6.82 -11.67
N ARG A 160 -1.19 6.75 -12.27
CA ARG A 160 -1.35 6.53 -13.72
C ARG A 160 -0.82 7.69 -14.57
N GLN A 161 -0.69 8.90 -14.02
CA GLN A 161 -0.03 10.02 -14.72
C GLN A 161 1.47 9.82 -14.94
N VAL A 162 2.09 8.96 -14.12
CA VAL A 162 3.56 8.83 -14.03
C VAL A 162 4.01 7.42 -14.40
N SER A 163 3.24 6.41 -14.02
CA SER A 163 3.69 5.01 -14.12
C SER A 163 2.67 4.11 -14.79
N GLY A 164 3.15 3.24 -15.69
CA GLY A 164 2.39 2.12 -16.25
C GLY A 164 2.52 0.82 -15.46
N LEU A 165 3.25 0.81 -14.35
CA LEU A 165 3.42 -0.39 -13.52
C LEU A 165 2.09 -0.86 -12.93
N PRO A 166 1.96 -2.17 -12.61
CA PRO A 166 0.81 -2.70 -11.91
C PRO A 166 0.51 -1.97 -10.60
N VAL A 167 -0.78 -1.71 -10.34
CA VAL A 167 -1.24 -1.11 -9.09
C VAL A 167 -2.16 -2.07 -8.36
N PHE A 168 -1.73 -2.49 -7.20
CA PHE A 168 -2.54 -3.22 -6.23
C PHE A 168 -3.28 -2.20 -5.38
N ALA A 169 -4.60 -2.24 -5.36
CA ALA A 169 -5.42 -1.29 -4.61
C ALA A 169 -6.17 -1.99 -3.48
N SER A 170 -6.12 -1.46 -2.27
CA SER A 170 -6.76 -2.01 -1.10
C SER A 170 -7.41 -0.93 -0.25
N VAL A 171 -8.61 -1.22 0.27
CA VAL A 171 -9.36 -0.36 1.18
C VAL A 171 -9.64 -1.06 2.50
N ASN A 172 -9.76 -0.29 3.58
CA ASN A 172 -10.14 -0.81 4.88
C ASN A 172 -11.66 -1.01 4.96
N VAL A 173 -12.09 -2.25 5.19
CA VAL A 173 -13.50 -2.66 5.21
C VAL A 173 -13.88 -3.22 6.56
N GLY A 174 -14.93 -2.66 7.17
CA GLY A 174 -15.50 -3.15 8.42
C GLY A 174 -16.29 -4.46 8.27
N VAL A 175 -16.68 -5.03 9.40
CA VAL A 175 -17.51 -6.26 9.45
C VAL A 175 -18.86 -6.07 8.77
N ASP A 176 -19.39 -4.85 8.76
CA ASP A 176 -20.64 -4.47 8.10
C ASP A 176 -20.51 -4.30 6.58
N GLY A 177 -19.29 -4.33 6.05
CA GLY A 177 -19.01 -4.09 4.63
C GLY A 177 -18.87 -2.62 4.25
N MET A 178 -18.89 -1.72 5.24
CA MET A 178 -18.64 -0.30 5.03
C MET A 178 -17.13 -0.01 5.06
N LEU A 179 -16.72 1.01 4.34
CA LEU A 179 -15.36 1.53 4.44
C LEU A 179 -15.15 2.25 5.77
N ALA A 180 -13.90 2.48 6.15
CA ALA A 180 -13.57 3.11 7.42
C ALA A 180 -14.04 4.57 7.55
N ASP A 181 -14.50 5.22 6.46
CA ASP A 181 -15.16 6.52 6.51
C ASP A 181 -16.62 6.45 7.03
N GLY A 182 -17.17 5.24 7.17
CA GLY A 182 -18.52 4.99 7.64
C GLY A 182 -19.64 5.48 6.71
N ARG A 183 -19.34 5.78 5.45
CA ARG A 183 -20.28 6.37 4.47
C ARG A 183 -20.42 5.55 3.21
N HIS A 184 -19.32 4.99 2.71
CA HIS A 184 -19.28 4.28 1.44
C HIS A 184 -19.22 2.77 1.68
N GLY A 185 -19.83 2.02 0.81
CA GLY A 185 -19.74 0.57 0.80
C GLY A 185 -18.52 0.05 0.05
N PHE A 186 -18.16 -1.20 0.28
CA PHE A 186 -17.04 -1.83 -0.42
C PHE A 186 -17.27 -1.90 -1.94
N ASP A 187 -18.52 -2.06 -2.41
CA ASP A 187 -18.85 -2.08 -3.84
C ASP A 187 -18.43 -0.77 -4.54
N GLU A 188 -18.65 0.39 -3.90
CA GLU A 188 -18.25 1.69 -4.47
C GLU A 188 -16.73 1.81 -4.64
N ALA A 189 -15.95 1.26 -3.71
CA ALA A 189 -14.50 1.21 -3.85
C ALA A 189 -14.06 0.26 -4.97
N LEU A 190 -14.71 -0.89 -5.10
CA LEU A 190 -14.46 -1.85 -6.16
C LEU A 190 -14.74 -1.27 -7.55
N ASP A 191 -15.85 -0.56 -7.70
CA ASP A 191 -16.20 0.14 -8.95
C ASP A 191 -15.12 1.18 -9.30
N GLY A 192 -14.65 1.94 -8.31
CA GLY A 192 -13.55 2.88 -8.49
C GLY A 192 -12.22 2.22 -8.86
N MET A 193 -11.89 1.06 -8.28
CA MET A 193 -10.70 0.30 -8.65
C MET A 193 -10.75 -0.16 -10.12
N ALA A 194 -11.91 -0.61 -10.58
CA ALA A 194 -12.11 -0.99 -11.97
C ALA A 194 -12.07 0.21 -12.92
N GLU A 195 -12.75 1.31 -12.57
CA GLU A 195 -12.84 2.52 -13.41
C GLU A 195 -11.46 3.18 -13.58
N PHE A 196 -10.63 3.20 -12.52
CA PHE A 196 -9.32 3.88 -12.54
C PHE A 196 -8.14 2.91 -12.69
N GLU A 197 -8.39 1.78 -13.35
CA GLU A 197 -7.37 0.86 -13.85
C GLU A 197 -6.43 0.27 -12.77
N ALA A 198 -6.98 -0.07 -11.59
CA ALA A 198 -6.24 -0.93 -10.68
C ALA A 198 -5.95 -2.29 -11.37
N SER A 199 -4.77 -2.85 -11.12
CA SER A 199 -4.39 -4.16 -11.68
C SER A 199 -4.83 -5.32 -10.78
N VAL A 200 -5.01 -5.04 -9.49
CA VAL A 200 -5.48 -5.96 -8.45
C VAL A 200 -6.42 -5.19 -7.53
N ALA A 201 -7.60 -5.75 -7.26
CA ALA A 201 -8.59 -5.14 -6.37
C ALA A 201 -8.66 -5.88 -5.03
N GLY A 202 -8.66 -5.13 -3.91
CA GLY A 202 -8.56 -5.77 -2.62
C GLY A 202 -9.11 -5.00 -1.44
N PHE A 203 -9.00 -5.65 -0.30
CA PHE A 203 -9.44 -5.13 0.97
C PHE A 203 -8.51 -5.55 2.11
N CYS A 204 -8.51 -4.77 3.17
CA CYS A 204 -7.99 -5.11 4.49
C CYS A 204 -9.15 -5.14 5.49
N THR A 205 -9.24 -6.16 6.34
CA THR A 205 -10.30 -6.27 7.33
C THR A 205 -9.85 -6.96 8.60
N GLN A 206 -10.46 -6.57 9.73
CA GLN A 206 -10.37 -7.26 11.02
C GLN A 206 -11.59 -8.17 11.28
N ALA A 207 -12.46 -8.32 10.28
CA ALA A 207 -13.64 -9.15 10.38
C ALA A 207 -13.27 -10.64 10.49
N PRO A 208 -14.17 -11.48 11.04
CA PRO A 208 -13.99 -12.93 11.05
C PRO A 208 -13.78 -13.52 9.66
N VAL A 209 -13.11 -14.67 9.59
CA VAL A 209 -12.71 -15.32 8.33
C VAL A 209 -13.92 -15.56 7.40
N GLU A 210 -15.06 -15.91 7.95
CA GLU A 210 -16.30 -16.10 7.17
C GLU A 210 -16.69 -14.83 6.41
N ARG A 211 -16.64 -13.69 7.10
CA ARG A 211 -16.94 -12.39 6.51
C ARG A 211 -15.87 -11.97 5.50
N ALA A 212 -14.60 -12.22 5.79
CA ALA A 212 -13.52 -11.99 4.85
C ALA A 212 -13.68 -12.80 3.56
N CYS A 213 -14.14 -14.05 3.67
CA CYS A 213 -14.49 -14.88 2.50
C CYS A 213 -15.65 -14.30 1.68
N GLU A 214 -16.64 -13.68 2.32
CA GLU A 214 -17.73 -12.99 1.61
C GLU A 214 -17.21 -11.76 0.85
N LEU A 215 -16.37 -10.93 1.49
CA LEU A 215 -15.72 -9.78 0.85
C LEU A 215 -14.86 -10.22 -0.34
N ALA A 216 -14.11 -11.31 -0.20
CA ALA A 216 -13.31 -11.87 -1.30
C ALA A 216 -14.19 -12.32 -2.48
N ARG A 217 -15.35 -12.98 -2.21
CA ARG A 217 -16.30 -13.34 -3.26
C ARG A 217 -16.96 -12.12 -3.90
N GLN A 218 -17.16 -11.03 -3.15
CA GLN A 218 -17.66 -9.77 -3.67
C GLN A 218 -16.64 -9.14 -4.63
N ALA A 219 -15.37 -9.04 -4.24
CA ALA A 219 -14.29 -8.54 -5.08
C ALA A 219 -14.07 -9.41 -6.33
N ALA A 220 -14.23 -10.73 -6.22
CA ALA A 220 -14.08 -11.68 -7.33
C ALA A 220 -15.16 -11.56 -8.43
N LYS A 221 -16.17 -10.72 -8.26
CA LYS A 221 -17.12 -10.38 -9.34
C LYS A 221 -16.50 -9.47 -10.40
N LEU A 222 -15.45 -8.74 -10.04
CA LEU A 222 -14.65 -7.97 -11.01
C LEU A 222 -13.73 -8.88 -11.82
N PRO A 223 -13.39 -8.51 -13.05
CA PRO A 223 -12.42 -9.24 -13.87
C PRO A 223 -10.97 -8.93 -13.44
N LEU A 224 -10.73 -8.75 -12.15
CA LEU A 224 -9.42 -8.42 -11.55
C LEU A 224 -9.01 -9.48 -10.53
N PRO A 225 -7.71 -9.76 -10.38
CA PRO A 225 -7.21 -10.54 -9.27
C PRO A 225 -7.62 -9.93 -7.92
N VAL A 226 -7.89 -10.77 -6.94
CA VAL A 226 -8.33 -10.34 -5.61
C VAL A 226 -7.16 -10.33 -4.64
N LEU A 227 -6.98 -9.22 -3.93
CA LEU A 227 -6.11 -9.10 -2.78
C LEU A 227 -6.94 -9.12 -1.49
N ALA A 228 -6.67 -10.07 -0.61
CA ALA A 228 -7.28 -10.14 0.71
C ALA A 228 -6.22 -9.98 1.80
N GLN A 229 -6.41 -9.00 2.68
CA GLN A 229 -5.60 -8.79 3.85
C GLN A 229 -6.44 -9.01 5.11
N LEU A 230 -5.96 -9.89 5.98
CA LEU A 230 -6.56 -10.15 7.28
C LEU A 230 -5.66 -9.56 8.36
N ASP A 231 -6.17 -8.54 9.02
CA ASP A 231 -5.51 -7.94 10.17
C ASP A 231 -5.96 -8.68 11.45
N VAL A 232 -5.10 -9.58 11.91
CA VAL A 232 -5.40 -10.42 13.09
C VAL A 232 -5.05 -9.62 14.34
N VAL A 233 -6.08 -9.13 15.02
CA VAL A 233 -5.94 -8.54 16.36
C VAL A 233 -5.76 -9.67 17.37
N GLU A 234 -4.58 -9.79 17.97
CA GLU A 234 -4.38 -10.68 19.11
C GLU A 234 -5.29 -10.25 20.28
N HIS A 235 -6.37 -10.98 20.48
CA HIS A 235 -7.10 -10.93 21.74
C HIS A 235 -6.24 -11.63 22.78
N ASN A 236 -5.50 -10.85 23.56
CA ASN A 236 -4.86 -11.37 24.76
C ASN A 236 -6.00 -11.65 25.80
N PRO A 237 -6.40 -12.90 26.02
CA PRO A 237 -7.36 -13.19 27.07
C PRO A 237 -6.69 -12.89 28.41
N ARG A 238 -7.13 -11.82 29.09
CA ARG A 238 -6.77 -11.57 30.48
C ARG A 238 -7.46 -12.58 31.40
#